data_ee6cb2abfb1f8fc8cfe8c5492d5eb3b3
#
_entry.id   ee6cb2abfb1f8fc8cfe8c5492d5eb3b3
#
_cell.length_a   1.000
_cell.length_b   1.000
_cell.length_c   1.000
_cell.angle_alpha   90.00
_cell.angle_beta   90.00
_cell.angle_gamma   90.00
#
_symmetry.space_group_name_H-M   'P 1'
#
loop_
_entity.id
_entity.type
_entity.pdbx_description
1 polymer ?
#
loop_
_entity_poly.entity_id
_entity_poly.type
_entity_poly.pdbx_seq_one_letter_code
_entity_poly.pdbx_strand_id
1 'polypeptide(L)'
;MVSLYGALFRQVAARAGAGVLYPSYLDSRPLGTPRVQYQETDWEFLKRMAGHFGLPLYPEPTGGGARVSVGIPETGAPVELEWTEYTAVVEGSSHDRGRLLSYEVESREVHACGERTAFQGRELTICGRTCESRKGELIFTCRLARPEWASQRRLSNEKLSGLSLLGTVLSGEEETLRLKLDIDRDHPDQNQGNEYPFPWRPATGNLMYHYKSINGGN
;
A
#
# COMPACT_ATOMS: atom_id res chain seq x y z
N MET A 1 0.28 -5.58 -21.67
CA MET A 1 -0.86 -4.98 -20.91
C MET A 1 -0.26 -4.14 -19.79
N VAL A 2 -0.68 -2.88 -19.64
CA VAL A 2 -0.16 -2.03 -18.58
C VAL A 2 -0.89 -2.40 -17.28
N SER A 3 -0.16 -2.96 -16.31
CA SER A 3 -0.74 -3.25 -15.00
C SER A 3 -0.95 -1.97 -14.20
N LEU A 4 -2.12 -1.84 -13.56
CA LEU A 4 -2.57 -0.66 -12.83
C LEU A 4 -2.56 -0.93 -11.32
N TYR A 5 -2.36 0.12 -10.51
CA TYR A 5 -2.36 -0.02 -9.05
C TYR A 5 -3.69 -0.52 -8.50
N GLY A 6 -4.83 -0.04 -9.02
CA GLY A 6 -6.14 -0.54 -8.61
C GLY A 6 -6.31 -2.05 -8.85
N ALA A 7 -5.85 -2.56 -10.00
CA ALA A 7 -5.88 -4.00 -10.28
C ALA A 7 -4.97 -4.78 -9.32
N LEU A 8 -3.79 -4.26 -8.99
CA LEU A 8 -2.87 -4.87 -8.04
C LEU A 8 -3.50 -4.95 -6.64
N PHE A 9 -4.11 -3.87 -6.15
CA PHE A 9 -4.76 -3.88 -4.84
C PHE A 9 -5.88 -4.91 -4.77
N ARG A 10 -6.73 -4.99 -5.81
CA ARG A 10 -7.80 -6.01 -5.88
C ARG A 10 -7.24 -7.43 -5.87
N GLN A 11 -6.22 -7.69 -6.67
CA GLN A 11 -5.62 -9.02 -6.79
C GLN A 11 -5.01 -9.48 -5.46
N VAL A 12 -4.25 -8.60 -4.79
CA VAL A 12 -3.58 -8.97 -3.53
C VAL A 12 -4.59 -9.13 -2.39
N ALA A 13 -5.58 -8.24 -2.27
CA ALA A 13 -6.62 -8.38 -1.25
C ALA A 13 -7.46 -9.67 -1.44
N ALA A 14 -7.80 -10.01 -2.68
CA ALA A 14 -8.56 -11.21 -3.00
C ALA A 14 -7.83 -12.50 -2.60
N ARG A 15 -6.50 -12.55 -2.65
CA ARG A 15 -5.71 -13.70 -2.15
C ARG A 15 -5.93 -13.97 -0.67
N ALA A 16 -6.08 -12.89 0.11
CA ALA A 16 -6.39 -12.98 1.54
C ALA A 16 -7.89 -13.15 1.83
N GLY A 17 -8.74 -13.32 0.82
CA GLY A 17 -10.19 -13.36 0.98
C GLY A 17 -10.80 -12.04 1.42
N ALA A 18 -10.11 -10.92 1.20
CA ALA A 18 -10.54 -9.59 1.64
C ALA A 18 -11.04 -8.74 0.46
N GLY A 19 -12.05 -7.92 0.73
CA GLY A 19 -12.40 -6.81 -0.14
C GLY A 19 -11.42 -5.64 0.02
N VAL A 20 -11.30 -4.79 -1.00
CA VAL A 20 -10.48 -3.59 -0.92
C VAL A 20 -11.22 -2.38 -1.44
N LEU A 21 -11.14 -1.29 -0.68
CA LEU A 21 -11.58 0.05 -1.08
C LEU A 21 -10.35 0.91 -1.33
N TYR A 22 -10.36 1.71 -2.38
CA TYR A 22 -9.25 2.60 -2.71
C TYR A 22 -9.76 3.78 -3.56
N PRO A 23 -9.05 4.90 -3.58
CA PRO A 23 -9.39 6.04 -4.43
C PRO A 23 -9.42 5.67 -5.91
N SER A 24 -10.48 6.04 -6.61
CA SER A 24 -10.74 5.66 -8.01
C SER A 24 -9.63 6.05 -8.99
N TYR A 25 -8.88 7.10 -8.68
CA TYR A 25 -7.76 7.52 -9.53
C TYR A 25 -6.66 6.44 -9.65
N LEU A 26 -6.60 5.47 -8.72
CA LEU A 26 -5.64 4.37 -8.78
C LEU A 26 -5.96 3.36 -9.89
N ASP A 27 -7.20 3.34 -10.38
CA ASP A 27 -7.57 2.54 -11.55
C ASP A 27 -6.96 3.05 -12.88
N SER A 28 -6.46 4.27 -12.89
CA SER A 28 -5.75 4.86 -14.04
C SER A 28 -4.24 5.00 -13.84
N ARG A 29 -3.71 4.65 -12.67
CA ARG A 29 -2.28 4.78 -12.35
C ARG A 29 -1.50 3.53 -12.75
N PRO A 30 -0.59 3.63 -13.74
CA PRO A 30 0.24 2.51 -14.15
C PRO A 30 1.30 2.19 -13.09
N LEU A 31 1.63 0.91 -12.95
CA LEU A 31 2.74 0.47 -12.09
C LEU A 31 4.10 0.98 -12.59
N GLY A 32 4.23 1.25 -13.88
CA GLY A 32 5.43 1.76 -14.53
C GLY A 32 6.57 0.74 -14.64
N THR A 33 6.85 0.03 -13.56
CA THR A 33 7.88 -1.01 -13.48
C THR A 33 7.32 -2.24 -12.78
N PRO A 34 7.89 -3.42 -12.99
CA PRO A 34 7.50 -4.64 -12.27
C PRO A 34 7.57 -4.43 -10.76
N ARG A 35 6.57 -4.95 -10.03
CA ARG A 35 6.49 -4.89 -8.58
C ARG A 35 6.62 -6.31 -8.04
N VAL A 36 7.73 -6.57 -7.39
CA VAL A 36 8.03 -7.88 -6.81
C VAL A 36 7.64 -7.88 -5.34
N GLN A 37 6.85 -8.87 -4.95
CA GLN A 37 6.61 -9.21 -3.55
C GLN A 37 7.63 -10.29 -3.17
N TYR A 38 8.56 -9.96 -2.28
CA TYR A 38 9.63 -10.87 -1.92
C TYR A 38 9.83 -10.88 -0.40
N GLN A 39 9.65 -12.06 0.20
CA GLN A 39 9.78 -12.25 1.64
C GLN A 39 9.04 -11.18 2.48
N GLU A 40 7.88 -10.80 2.03
CA GLU A 40 6.94 -9.90 2.71
C GLU A 40 5.52 -10.46 2.61
N THR A 41 4.71 -10.22 3.62
CA THR A 41 3.30 -10.59 3.63
C THR A 41 2.50 -9.74 2.64
N ASP A 42 1.29 -10.18 2.27
CA ASP A 42 0.37 -9.38 1.45
C ASP A 42 0.08 -8.02 2.10
N TRP A 43 -0.04 -7.98 3.43
CA TRP A 43 -0.24 -6.73 4.16
C TRP A 43 0.95 -5.76 4.05
N GLU A 44 2.16 -6.25 4.21
CA GLU A 44 3.38 -5.45 4.07
C GLU A 44 3.53 -4.95 2.63
N PHE A 45 3.25 -5.82 1.65
CA PHE A 45 3.28 -5.46 0.24
C PHE A 45 2.24 -4.38 -0.09
N LEU A 46 0.99 -4.53 0.33
CA LEU A 46 -0.06 -3.53 0.15
C LEU A 46 0.32 -2.18 0.80
N LYS A 47 0.85 -2.21 2.04
CA LYS A 47 1.36 -1.00 2.71
C LYS A 47 2.45 -0.31 1.91
N ARG A 48 3.38 -1.08 1.37
CA ARG A 48 4.48 -0.54 0.56
C ARG A 48 3.95 0.09 -0.74
N MET A 49 2.99 -0.55 -1.41
CA MET A 49 2.36 -0.02 -2.62
C MET A 49 1.52 1.23 -2.35
N ALA A 50 0.74 1.24 -1.29
CA ALA A 50 -0.04 2.40 -0.86
C ALA A 50 0.86 3.59 -0.47
N GLY A 51 1.99 3.31 0.17
CA GLY A 51 3.01 4.29 0.53
C GLY A 51 3.60 5.05 -0.66
N HIS A 52 3.50 4.55 -1.91
CA HIS A 52 3.91 5.31 -3.09
C HIS A 52 3.05 6.56 -3.30
N PHE A 53 1.83 6.56 -2.77
CA PHE A 53 0.87 7.66 -2.84
C PHE A 53 0.70 8.37 -1.49
N GLY A 54 1.46 7.98 -0.48
CA GLY A 54 1.31 8.49 0.88
C GLY A 54 0.04 8.01 1.56
N LEU A 55 -0.61 6.97 1.07
CA LEU A 55 -1.87 6.45 1.59
C LEU A 55 -1.62 5.40 2.68
N PRO A 56 -2.18 5.58 3.89
CA PRO A 56 -2.19 4.53 4.92
C PRO A 56 -3.20 3.42 4.56
N LEU A 57 -3.06 2.25 5.20
CA LEU A 57 -4.03 1.17 5.13
C LEU A 57 -4.84 1.08 6.42
N TYR A 58 -6.15 0.91 6.27
CA TYR A 58 -7.08 0.71 7.38
C TYR A 58 -7.78 -0.65 7.24
N PRO A 59 -7.56 -1.59 8.17
CA PRO A 59 -8.35 -2.80 8.22
C PRO A 59 -9.75 -2.47 8.74
N GLU A 60 -10.78 -3.01 8.07
CA GLU A 60 -12.17 -2.91 8.49
C GLU A 60 -12.69 -4.28 8.92
N PRO A 61 -12.74 -4.55 10.23
CA PRO A 61 -13.21 -5.84 10.74
C PRO A 61 -14.75 -5.94 10.81
N THR A 62 -15.46 -4.83 10.64
CA THR A 62 -16.93 -4.76 10.77
C THR A 62 -17.60 -4.93 9.41
N GLY A 63 -18.64 -5.76 9.31
CA GLY A 63 -19.46 -5.85 8.10
C GLY A 63 -19.50 -7.20 7.40
N GLY A 64 -19.21 -8.30 8.10
CA GLY A 64 -19.44 -9.66 7.57
C GLY A 64 -18.38 -10.21 6.62
N GLY A 65 -17.24 -9.54 6.48
CA GLY A 65 -16.08 -10.00 5.70
C GLY A 65 -14.88 -9.11 5.92
N ALA A 66 -13.68 -9.67 5.75
CA ALA A 66 -12.47 -8.89 5.84
C ALA A 66 -12.41 -7.85 4.72
N ARG A 67 -12.16 -6.61 5.08
CA ARG A 67 -11.96 -5.50 4.12
C ARG A 67 -10.79 -4.65 4.53
N VAL A 68 -10.18 -4.01 3.54
CA VAL A 68 -9.09 -3.05 3.75
C VAL A 68 -9.37 -1.78 2.94
N SER A 69 -9.17 -0.61 3.56
CA SER A 69 -9.21 0.67 2.86
C SER A 69 -7.80 1.18 2.62
N VAL A 70 -7.51 1.56 1.37
CA VAL A 70 -6.30 2.26 0.96
C VAL A 70 -6.59 3.76 1.00
N GLY A 71 -5.99 4.45 1.94
CA GLY A 71 -6.36 5.81 2.32
C GLY A 71 -7.42 5.83 3.41
N ILE A 72 -7.72 7.02 3.93
CA ILE A 72 -8.76 7.20 4.95
C ILE A 72 -10.10 6.78 4.35
N PRO A 73 -10.86 5.89 5.03
CA PRO A 73 -12.21 5.54 4.59
C PRO A 73 -13.10 6.79 4.54
N GLU A 74 -13.89 6.92 3.49
CA GLU A 74 -14.95 7.93 3.45
C GLU A 74 -16.13 7.42 4.26
N THR A 75 -16.45 8.11 5.34
CA THR A 75 -17.62 7.84 6.18
C THR A 75 -18.68 8.91 5.95
N GLY A 76 -19.92 8.60 6.35
CA GLY A 76 -21.07 9.47 6.15
C GLY A 76 -21.05 10.78 6.93
N ALA A 77 -22.13 11.04 7.69
CA ALA A 77 -22.28 12.26 8.49
C ALA A 77 -21.22 12.38 9.59
N PRO A 78 -20.91 13.62 10.03
CA PRO A 78 -20.07 13.83 11.21
C PRO A 78 -20.71 13.17 12.46
N VAL A 79 -19.85 12.66 13.32
CA VAL A 79 -20.24 12.04 14.60
C VAL A 79 -19.91 12.98 15.76
N GLU A 80 -20.67 12.88 16.82
CA GLU A 80 -20.35 13.49 18.11
C GLU A 80 -19.43 12.54 18.86
N LEU A 81 -18.24 13.02 19.23
CA LEU A 81 -17.25 12.24 19.96
C LEU A 81 -17.34 12.60 21.44
N GLU A 82 -17.84 11.67 22.27
CA GLU A 82 -17.71 11.78 23.71
C GLU A 82 -16.30 11.38 24.15
N TRP A 83 -15.65 12.26 24.88
CA TRP A 83 -14.26 12.05 25.31
C TRP A 83 -14.05 12.37 26.80
N THR A 84 -13.08 11.71 27.40
CA THR A 84 -12.72 11.90 28.80
C THR A 84 -11.44 12.70 28.99
N GLU A 85 -10.42 12.37 28.18
CA GLU A 85 -9.11 13.00 28.21
C GLU A 85 -8.57 13.17 26.78
N TYR A 86 -7.65 14.12 26.60
CA TYR A 86 -6.95 14.26 25.35
C TYR A 86 -5.52 14.75 25.53
N THR A 87 -4.68 14.42 24.57
CA THR A 87 -3.30 14.91 24.44
C THR A 87 -3.11 15.53 23.06
N ALA A 88 -2.55 16.73 23.00
CA ALA A 88 -2.13 17.33 21.73
C ALA A 88 -0.73 16.84 21.35
N VAL A 89 -0.61 16.26 20.16
CA VAL A 89 0.65 15.73 19.63
C VAL A 89 1.09 16.58 18.47
N VAL A 90 2.30 17.12 18.56
CA VAL A 90 2.91 17.90 17.49
C VAL A 90 4.08 17.11 16.91
N GLU A 91 3.91 16.62 15.69
CA GLU A 91 4.98 15.93 14.97
C GLU A 91 5.73 16.94 14.08
N GLY A 92 7.05 17.04 14.27
CA GLY A 92 7.92 17.80 13.37
C GLY A 92 8.24 16.97 12.14
N SER A 93 7.86 17.44 10.96
CA SER A 93 8.37 16.86 9.72
C SER A 93 9.70 17.50 9.37
N SER A 94 10.75 16.68 9.22
CA SER A 94 12.06 17.13 8.74
C SER A 94 12.08 17.48 7.25
N HIS A 95 10.97 17.25 6.53
CA HIS A 95 10.85 17.49 5.09
C HIS A 95 9.51 18.18 4.77
N ASP A 96 9.53 19.48 4.66
CA ASP A 96 8.62 20.37 3.89
C ASP A 96 7.11 20.45 4.20
N ARG A 97 6.57 19.78 5.21
CA ARG A 97 5.11 19.83 5.49
C ARG A 97 4.72 20.56 6.78
N GLY A 98 5.65 21.26 7.40
CA GLY A 98 5.35 21.99 8.63
C GLY A 98 5.11 21.08 9.84
N ARG A 99 4.64 21.69 10.93
CA ARG A 99 4.27 20.95 12.15
C ARG A 99 2.88 20.35 11.95
N LEU A 100 2.77 19.02 12.08
CA LEU A 100 1.51 18.30 12.04
C LEU A 100 0.94 18.27 13.45
N LEU A 101 -0.24 18.84 13.65
CA LEU A 101 -0.95 18.81 14.90
C LEU A 101 -2.03 17.73 14.86
N SER A 102 -1.93 16.74 15.73
CA SER A 102 -2.96 15.74 15.96
C SER A 102 -3.37 15.74 17.42
N TYR A 103 -4.53 15.18 17.73
CA TYR A 103 -5.00 14.99 19.09
C TYR A 103 -5.24 13.49 19.31
N GLU A 104 -4.74 12.98 20.41
CA GLU A 104 -5.10 11.66 20.92
C GLU A 104 -6.19 11.85 21.97
N VAL A 105 -7.35 11.27 21.72
CA VAL A 105 -8.57 11.51 22.50
C VAL A 105 -9.08 10.19 23.02
N GLU A 106 -9.23 10.07 24.33
CA GLU A 106 -9.79 8.88 24.96
C GLU A 106 -11.33 8.92 24.99
N SER A 107 -11.93 7.82 24.56
CA SER A 107 -13.38 7.60 24.54
C SER A 107 -13.72 6.19 25.05
N ARG A 108 -14.93 6.02 25.56
CA ARG A 108 -15.51 4.71 25.87
C ARG A 108 -16.33 4.15 24.72
N GLU A 109 -16.57 4.96 23.71
CA GLU A 109 -17.33 4.57 22.50
C GLU A 109 -16.42 4.11 21.38
N VAL A 110 -16.98 3.23 20.55
CA VAL A 110 -16.28 2.70 19.38
C VAL A 110 -16.53 3.60 18.19
N HIS A 111 -15.51 4.29 17.72
CA HIS A 111 -15.56 5.10 16.51
C HIS A 111 -14.75 4.47 15.40
N ALA A 112 -15.20 4.62 14.16
CA ALA A 112 -14.48 4.11 12.98
C ALA A 112 -13.43 5.12 12.48
N CYS A 113 -12.31 4.61 11.94
CA CYS A 113 -11.42 5.45 11.19
C CYS A 113 -12.15 6.04 9.97
N GLY A 114 -11.93 7.32 9.70
CA GLY A 114 -12.62 8.06 8.65
C GLY A 114 -13.82 8.88 9.15
N GLU A 115 -14.37 8.60 10.32
CA GLU A 115 -15.42 9.45 10.91
C GLU A 115 -14.90 10.86 11.16
N ARG A 116 -15.74 11.85 10.86
CA ARG A 116 -15.46 13.27 11.08
C ARG A 116 -16.12 13.73 12.38
N THR A 117 -15.45 14.57 13.12
CA THR A 117 -15.96 15.14 14.37
C THR A 117 -15.50 16.57 14.55
N ALA A 118 -16.29 17.35 15.25
CA ALA A 118 -15.89 18.69 15.71
C ALA A 118 -15.11 18.56 17.03
N PHE A 119 -13.85 18.98 17.01
CA PHE A 119 -13.00 18.96 18.18
C PHE A 119 -12.22 20.27 18.31
N GLN A 120 -12.28 20.92 19.47
CA GLN A 120 -11.63 22.22 19.74
C GLN A 120 -11.94 23.29 18.66
N GLY A 121 -13.22 23.36 18.23
CA GLY A 121 -13.68 24.28 17.21
C GLY A 121 -13.17 24.02 15.78
N ARG A 122 -12.67 22.82 15.52
CA ARG A 122 -12.16 22.39 14.22
C ARG A 122 -12.85 21.11 13.79
N GLU A 123 -13.11 20.94 12.50
CA GLU A 123 -13.50 19.66 11.95
C GLU A 123 -12.25 18.82 11.72
N LEU A 124 -12.21 17.65 12.35
CA LEU A 124 -11.11 16.70 12.29
C LEU A 124 -11.65 15.30 11.91
N THR A 125 -10.76 14.45 11.45
CA THR A 125 -11.07 13.06 11.07
C THR A 125 -10.34 12.10 11.99
N ILE A 126 -10.99 11.02 12.36
CA ILE A 126 -10.37 9.92 13.11
C ILE A 126 -9.44 9.16 12.17
N CYS A 127 -8.13 9.40 12.30
CA CYS A 127 -7.08 8.88 11.44
C CYS A 127 -6.39 7.64 12.01
N GLY A 128 -6.75 7.23 13.22
CA GLY A 128 -6.21 6.06 13.88
C GLY A 128 -6.97 5.76 15.15
N ARG A 129 -6.96 4.50 15.56
CA ARG A 129 -7.60 4.05 16.78
C ARG A 129 -6.81 2.92 17.40
N THR A 130 -6.63 2.99 18.71
CA THR A 130 -6.16 1.88 19.54
C THR A 130 -7.20 1.55 20.60
N CYS A 131 -7.17 0.34 21.13
CA CYS A 131 -8.06 -0.09 22.19
C CYS A 131 -7.24 -0.83 23.24
N GLU A 132 -7.44 -0.50 24.49
CA GLU A 132 -6.84 -1.21 25.61
C GLU A 132 -7.88 -1.50 26.69
N SER A 133 -7.62 -2.51 27.51
CA SER A 133 -8.44 -2.80 28.70
C SER A 133 -7.75 -2.21 29.91
N ARG A 134 -8.44 -1.29 30.59
CA ARG A 134 -8.02 -0.71 31.87
C ARG A 134 -9.03 -1.06 32.95
N LYS A 135 -8.63 -1.80 33.98
CA LYS A 135 -9.48 -2.19 35.11
C LYS A 135 -10.81 -2.84 34.71
N GLY A 136 -10.82 -3.59 33.58
CA GLY A 136 -12.01 -4.28 33.07
C GLY A 136 -12.89 -3.44 32.14
N GLU A 137 -12.56 -2.18 31.88
CA GLU A 137 -13.20 -1.34 30.90
C GLU A 137 -12.37 -1.28 29.60
N LEU A 138 -13.03 -1.18 28.45
CA LEU A 138 -12.39 -0.91 27.18
C LEU A 138 -12.27 0.60 26.98
N ILE A 139 -11.05 1.06 26.78
CA ILE A 139 -10.76 2.47 26.48
C ILE A 139 -10.22 2.54 25.06
N PHE A 140 -10.83 3.39 24.26
CA PHE A 140 -10.43 3.65 22.88
C PHE A 140 -9.68 4.98 22.82
N THR A 141 -8.48 4.96 22.25
CA THR A 141 -7.75 6.20 21.95
C THR A 141 -7.86 6.48 20.46
N CYS A 142 -8.58 7.54 20.13
CA CYS A 142 -8.78 8.00 18.76
C CYS A 142 -7.78 9.10 18.43
N ARG A 143 -7.04 8.94 17.33
CA ARG A 143 -6.16 9.99 16.81
C ARG A 143 -6.93 10.86 15.83
N LEU A 144 -7.14 12.11 16.18
CA LEU A 144 -7.83 13.11 15.38
C LEU A 144 -6.81 13.97 14.65
N ALA A 145 -6.96 14.10 13.36
CA ALA A 145 -6.12 14.98 12.53
C ALA A 145 -6.91 15.50 11.32
N ARG A 146 -6.34 16.44 10.59
CA ARG A 146 -6.83 16.75 9.24
C ARG A 146 -6.54 15.58 8.30
N PRO A 147 -7.44 15.24 7.37
CA PRO A 147 -7.24 14.11 6.45
C PRO A 147 -5.88 14.14 5.71
N GLU A 148 -5.44 15.34 5.32
CA GLU A 148 -4.19 15.55 4.60
C GLU A 148 -2.94 15.19 5.44
N TRP A 149 -3.10 15.10 6.76
CA TRP A 149 -2.02 14.78 7.70
C TRP A 149 -1.94 13.29 8.03
N ALA A 150 -2.97 12.53 7.71
CA ALA A 150 -2.94 11.08 7.80
C ALA A 150 -2.20 10.50 6.60
N SER A 151 -0.91 10.76 6.53
CA SER A 151 -0.08 10.24 5.45
C SER A 151 0.86 9.16 5.96
N GLN A 152 1.05 8.14 5.13
CA GLN A 152 2.07 7.13 5.34
C GLN A 152 3.32 7.51 4.54
N ARG A 153 4.49 7.48 5.19
CA ARG A 153 5.74 7.64 4.46
C ARG A 153 5.95 6.44 3.51
N ARG A 154 6.68 6.68 2.44
CA ARG A 154 7.07 5.62 1.51
C ARG A 154 7.89 4.54 2.25
N LEU A 155 7.44 3.30 2.10
CA LEU A 155 8.14 2.14 2.63
C LEU A 155 8.98 1.48 1.53
N SER A 156 10.12 0.94 1.92
CA SER A 156 10.97 0.11 1.06
C SER A 156 11.04 -1.31 1.61
N ASN A 157 11.24 -2.27 0.73
CA ASN A 157 11.63 -3.61 1.12
C ASN A 157 13.13 -3.75 0.89
N GLU A 158 13.91 -3.70 1.96
CA GLU A 158 15.38 -3.76 1.91
C GLU A 158 15.90 -5.07 1.32
N LYS A 159 15.12 -6.16 1.42
CA LYS A 159 15.46 -7.46 0.86
C LYS A 159 15.48 -7.49 -0.67
N LEU A 160 14.89 -6.47 -1.31
CA LEU A 160 14.95 -6.30 -2.77
C LEU A 160 16.24 -5.63 -3.23
N SER A 161 16.96 -4.97 -2.33
CA SER A 161 18.24 -4.33 -2.68
C SER A 161 19.31 -5.38 -2.94
N GLY A 162 19.87 -5.38 -4.15
CA GLY A 162 20.87 -6.37 -4.56
C GLY A 162 20.30 -7.77 -4.88
N LEU A 163 18.98 -7.94 -4.90
CA LEU A 163 18.35 -9.20 -5.26
C LEU A 163 18.61 -9.51 -6.74
N SER A 164 19.11 -10.70 -7.01
CA SER A 164 19.21 -11.27 -8.35
C SER A 164 18.07 -12.26 -8.57
N LEU A 165 17.31 -12.08 -9.64
CA LEU A 165 16.23 -12.98 -10.03
C LEU A 165 16.61 -13.72 -11.31
N LEU A 166 16.27 -14.99 -11.38
CA LEU A 166 16.39 -15.79 -12.59
C LEU A 166 15.10 -15.65 -13.42
N GLY A 167 15.25 -15.74 -14.71
CA GLY A 167 14.13 -15.68 -15.62
C GLY A 167 14.50 -16.09 -17.04
N THR A 168 13.48 -16.33 -17.85
CA THR A 168 13.63 -16.68 -19.27
C THR A 168 13.38 -15.44 -20.12
N VAL A 169 14.28 -15.16 -21.05
CA VAL A 169 14.10 -14.12 -22.06
C VAL A 169 13.10 -14.61 -23.09
N LEU A 170 12.01 -13.88 -23.26
CA LEU A 170 10.96 -14.19 -24.23
C LEU A 170 11.16 -13.45 -25.55
N SER A 171 11.52 -12.17 -25.48
CA SER A 171 11.85 -11.34 -26.65
C SER A 171 12.78 -10.20 -26.24
N GLY A 172 13.43 -9.59 -27.21
CA GLY A 172 14.26 -8.40 -27.05
C GLY A 172 13.97 -7.41 -28.17
N GLU A 173 13.71 -6.17 -27.80
CA GLU A 173 13.52 -5.06 -28.74
C GLU A 173 14.37 -3.88 -28.24
N GLU A 174 15.30 -3.43 -29.07
CA GLU A 174 16.21 -2.32 -28.75
C GLU A 174 16.91 -2.50 -27.39
N GLU A 175 16.65 -1.60 -26.43
CA GLU A 175 17.20 -1.63 -25.08
C GLU A 175 16.25 -2.28 -24.04
N THR A 176 15.26 -3.05 -24.49
CA THR A 176 14.26 -3.68 -23.63
C THR A 176 14.20 -5.18 -23.84
N LEU A 177 14.29 -5.94 -22.76
CA LEU A 177 14.03 -7.39 -22.76
C LEU A 177 12.69 -7.68 -22.11
N ARG A 178 11.91 -8.57 -22.72
CA ARG A 178 10.74 -9.17 -22.08
C ARG A 178 11.16 -10.45 -21.38
N LEU A 179 10.92 -10.49 -20.07
CA LEU A 179 11.33 -11.60 -19.23
C LEU A 179 10.11 -12.26 -18.58
N LYS A 180 10.18 -13.59 -18.48
CA LYS A 180 9.34 -14.37 -17.57
C LYS A 180 10.23 -14.76 -16.38
N LEU A 181 9.87 -14.29 -15.19
CA LEU A 181 10.66 -14.56 -13.98
C LEU A 181 10.37 -15.94 -13.41
N ASP A 182 11.41 -16.63 -12.94
CA ASP A 182 11.27 -17.97 -12.36
C ASP A 182 10.52 -17.96 -11.03
N ILE A 183 10.55 -16.86 -10.30
CA ILE A 183 9.77 -16.67 -9.07
C ILE A 183 8.26 -16.80 -9.30
N ASP A 184 7.78 -16.59 -10.52
CA ASP A 184 6.36 -16.71 -10.86
C ASP A 184 5.90 -18.16 -11.05
N ARG A 185 6.83 -19.14 -11.11
CA ARG A 185 6.50 -20.56 -11.32
C ARG A 185 5.73 -21.18 -10.16
N ASP A 186 6.01 -20.72 -8.95
CA ASP A 186 5.39 -21.26 -7.74
C ASP A 186 3.93 -20.81 -7.58
N HIS A 187 3.51 -19.85 -8.41
CA HIS A 187 2.16 -19.28 -8.40
C HIS A 187 1.59 -19.13 -9.82
N PRO A 188 1.46 -20.23 -10.59
CA PRO A 188 1.08 -20.18 -12.01
C PRO A 188 -0.30 -19.57 -12.24
N ASP A 189 -1.26 -19.79 -11.33
CA ASP A 189 -2.63 -19.29 -11.46
C ASP A 189 -2.73 -17.77 -11.25
N GLN A 190 -1.76 -17.18 -10.56
CA GLN A 190 -1.74 -15.75 -10.23
C GLN A 190 -0.95 -14.94 -11.25
N ASN A 191 -0.03 -15.57 -11.97
CA ASN A 191 0.96 -14.92 -12.81
C ASN A 191 0.93 -15.41 -14.26
N GLN A 192 -0.20 -15.97 -14.71
CA GLN A 192 -0.35 -16.39 -16.12
C GLN A 192 -0.20 -15.20 -17.06
N GLY A 193 0.79 -15.29 -17.94
CA GLY A 193 1.05 -14.29 -18.98
C GLY A 193 1.77 -13.03 -18.51
N ASN A 194 2.36 -13.03 -17.32
CA ASN A 194 3.18 -11.92 -16.86
C ASN A 194 4.50 -11.87 -17.62
N GLU A 195 4.55 -10.98 -18.60
CA GLU A 195 5.76 -10.62 -19.31
C GLU A 195 6.19 -9.25 -18.82
N TYR A 196 7.40 -9.17 -18.26
CA TYR A 196 7.89 -7.92 -17.69
C TYR A 196 8.90 -7.28 -18.63
N PRO A 197 8.72 -6.00 -18.98
CA PRO A 197 9.73 -5.25 -19.71
C PRO A 197 10.84 -4.83 -18.74
N PHE A 198 12.08 -5.21 -19.04
CA PHE A 198 13.26 -4.80 -18.31
C PHE A 198 14.18 -4.00 -19.21
N PRO A 199 14.70 -2.85 -18.78
CA PRO A 199 15.73 -2.16 -19.51
C PRO A 199 17.00 -3.02 -19.51
N TRP A 200 17.57 -3.20 -20.67
CA TRP A 200 18.83 -3.91 -20.86
C TRP A 200 19.87 -3.00 -21.46
N ARG A 201 21.00 -2.90 -20.80
CA ARG A 201 22.16 -2.20 -21.31
C ARG A 201 23.39 -3.10 -21.18
N PRO A 202 24.16 -3.32 -22.25
CA PRO A 202 25.41 -4.04 -22.15
C PRO A 202 26.37 -3.27 -21.23
N ALA A 203 27.10 -4.00 -20.39
CA ALA A 203 28.02 -3.42 -19.39
C ALA A 203 29.18 -2.64 -20.03
N THR A 204 29.43 -2.85 -21.34
CA THR A 204 30.48 -2.16 -22.10
C THR A 204 29.96 -1.81 -23.48
N GLY A 205 30.06 -0.54 -23.88
CA GLY A 205 29.48 0.03 -25.11
C GLY A 205 30.04 -0.48 -26.44
N ASN A 206 30.83 -1.56 -26.49
CA ASN A 206 31.49 -2.04 -27.71
C ASN A 206 31.47 -3.56 -27.91
N LEU A 207 30.64 -4.32 -27.20
CA LEU A 207 30.51 -5.74 -27.42
C LEU A 207 29.22 -6.05 -28.18
N MET A 208 29.33 -6.49 -29.44
CA MET A 208 28.26 -7.18 -30.13
C MET A 208 27.95 -8.47 -29.39
N TYR A 209 26.89 -8.47 -28.59
CA TYR A 209 26.38 -9.70 -28.02
C TYR A 209 25.52 -10.43 -29.05
N HIS A 210 26.06 -11.52 -29.58
CA HIS A 210 25.22 -12.53 -30.23
C HIS A 210 24.53 -13.32 -29.12
N TYR A 211 23.26 -13.02 -28.81
CA TYR A 211 22.51 -13.98 -28.04
C TYR A 211 22.01 -15.08 -28.99
N LYS A 212 22.37 -16.30 -28.62
CA LYS A 212 21.91 -17.47 -29.33
C LYS A 212 20.46 -17.70 -28.92
N SER A 213 19.51 -17.44 -29.81
CA SER A 213 18.15 -17.94 -29.67
C SER A 213 18.24 -19.47 -29.61
N ILE A 214 17.93 -20.06 -28.47
CA ILE A 214 17.74 -21.51 -28.36
C ILE A 214 16.33 -21.76 -28.90
N ASN A 215 16.16 -21.73 -30.20
CA ASN A 215 15.02 -22.35 -30.81
C ASN A 215 15.20 -23.85 -30.65
N GLY A 216 14.36 -24.43 -29.77
CA GLY A 216 14.21 -25.86 -29.66
C GLY A 216 13.85 -26.40 -31.01
N GLY A 217 14.79 -27.08 -31.65
CA GLY A 217 14.53 -27.93 -32.79
C GLY A 217 14.09 -29.31 -32.28
N ASN A 218 13.00 -29.79 -32.90
CA ASN A 218 12.43 -31.14 -32.95
C ASN A 218 12.17 -31.88 -31.65
#